data_dad74521feb6cc652533723345264eec
#
_entry.id   dad74521feb6cc652533723345264eec
#
_cell.length_a   1.000
_cell.length_b   1.000
_cell.length_c   1.000
_cell.angle_alpha   90.00
_cell.angle_beta   90.00
_cell.angle_gamma   90.00
#
_symmetry.space_group_name_H-M   'P 1'
#
loop_
_entity.id
_entity.type
_entity.pdbx_description
1 polymer ?
#
loop_
_entity_poly.entity_id
_entity_poly.type
_entity_poly.pdbx_seq_one_letter_code
_entity_poly.pdbx_strand_id
1 'polypeptide(L)'
;MIIDKMKILDHLTIQEKYLVDYIINNQEDILKKNINELAKLSYTSSATISRLCKKLGFNGYKEFKYQYAAEYSHLLELKNDFKIEPFSSESSIDDALNKIELLHKRAIEYTKSLLDRQVIERIYQLIKNAKYIEIYGTGINFSLAEIYSLNFEEEGVISKAYNSLNPMHLQYLKQRKPNDTVCIYLTHTGQNKEMLKIAKDIRKFHAKSIVICDHKKREICKYCDETIVNYDHSKYN
;
A
#
# COMPACT_ATOMS: atom_id res chain seq x y z
N MET A 1 10.32 -7.97 5.48
CA MET A 1 10.57 -7.18 6.73
C MET A 1 9.98 -7.91 7.94
N ILE A 2 10.38 -7.55 9.16
CA ILE A 2 9.88 -8.18 10.41
C ILE A 2 8.35 -8.01 10.53
N ILE A 3 7.84 -6.82 10.19
CA ILE A 3 6.40 -6.55 10.18
C ILE A 3 5.66 -7.48 9.20
N ASP A 4 6.23 -7.74 8.03
CA ASP A 4 5.60 -8.65 7.06
C ASP A 4 5.60 -10.08 7.56
N LYS A 5 6.69 -10.50 8.22
CA LYS A 5 6.74 -11.82 8.89
C LYS A 5 5.65 -11.93 9.95
N MET A 6 5.40 -10.86 10.75
CA MET A 6 4.34 -10.86 11.76
C MET A 6 2.94 -11.03 11.16
N LYS A 7 2.67 -10.39 10.02
CA LYS A 7 1.36 -10.43 9.35
C LYS A 7 1.03 -11.79 8.75
N ILE A 8 2.05 -12.53 8.32
CA ILE A 8 1.89 -13.85 7.67
C ILE A 8 2.09 -15.03 8.64
N LEU A 9 2.31 -14.74 9.93
CA LEU A 9 2.56 -15.78 10.91
C LEU A 9 1.27 -16.57 11.20
N ASP A 10 1.29 -17.85 10.87
CA ASP A 10 0.21 -18.77 11.19
C ASP A 10 0.23 -19.20 12.66
N HIS A 11 -0.90 -19.65 13.17
CA HIS A 11 -1.04 -20.22 14.51
C HIS A 11 -0.68 -19.27 15.67
N LEU A 12 -1.06 -17.98 15.55
CA LEU A 12 -0.99 -17.04 16.67
C LEU A 12 -2.11 -17.30 17.68
N THR A 13 -1.75 -17.30 18.96
CA THR A 13 -2.75 -17.24 20.05
C THR A 13 -3.45 -15.87 20.05
N ILE A 14 -4.58 -15.77 20.71
CA ILE A 14 -5.34 -14.51 20.84
C ILE A 14 -4.44 -13.40 21.39
N GLN A 15 -3.66 -13.68 22.44
CA GLN A 15 -2.74 -12.71 23.03
C GLN A 15 -1.59 -12.31 22.08
N GLU A 16 -1.07 -13.25 21.29
CA GLU A 16 -0.05 -12.95 20.29
C GLU A 16 -0.61 -12.10 19.15
N LYS A 17 -1.88 -12.29 18.76
CA LYS A 17 -2.55 -11.42 17.77
C LYS A 17 -2.68 -9.99 18.29
N TYR A 18 -3.15 -9.80 19.52
CA TYR A 18 -3.20 -8.47 20.14
C TYR A 18 -1.83 -7.79 20.20
N LEU A 19 -0.79 -8.55 20.53
CA LEU A 19 0.58 -8.04 20.57
C LEU A 19 1.07 -7.64 19.18
N VAL A 20 0.82 -8.44 18.16
CA VAL A 20 1.17 -8.12 16.76
C VAL A 20 0.43 -6.87 16.30
N ASP A 21 -0.88 -6.78 16.55
CA ASP A 21 -1.69 -5.60 16.18
C ASP A 21 -1.18 -4.34 16.89
N TYR A 22 -0.82 -4.45 18.17
CA TYR A 22 -0.23 -3.35 18.93
C TYR A 22 1.08 -2.88 18.30
N ILE A 23 2.01 -3.82 18.02
CA ILE A 23 3.31 -3.53 17.41
C ILE A 23 3.15 -2.84 16.05
N ILE A 24 2.26 -3.32 15.20
CA ILE A 24 2.01 -2.76 13.86
C ILE A 24 1.49 -1.31 13.96
N ASN A 25 0.62 -1.04 14.92
CA ASN A 25 0.01 0.28 15.09
C ASN A 25 0.90 1.28 15.89
N ASN A 26 1.87 0.80 16.67
CA ASN A 26 2.71 1.59 17.57
C ASN A 26 4.19 1.27 17.36
N GLN A 27 4.66 1.41 16.13
CA GLN A 27 5.98 0.96 15.70
C GLN A 27 7.15 1.59 16.49
N GLU A 28 7.02 2.84 16.92
CA GLU A 28 8.04 3.52 17.70
C GLU A 28 8.19 2.98 19.14
N ASP A 29 7.15 2.39 19.71
CA ASP A 29 7.19 1.89 21.07
C ASP A 29 8.24 0.78 21.25
N ILE A 30 8.44 -0.04 20.23
CA ILE A 30 9.47 -1.08 20.27
C ILE A 30 10.86 -0.50 20.43
N LEU A 31 11.13 0.65 19.82
CA LEU A 31 12.44 1.31 19.92
C LEU A 31 12.70 1.86 21.30
N LYS A 32 11.66 2.36 21.96
CA LYS A 32 11.74 3.11 23.24
C LYS A 32 11.54 2.21 24.47
N LYS A 33 10.76 1.12 24.34
CA LYS A 33 10.27 0.33 25.46
C LYS A 33 11.12 -0.93 25.74
N ASN A 34 11.22 -1.30 27.01
CA ASN A 34 11.72 -2.61 27.40
C ASN A 34 10.58 -3.65 27.35
N ILE A 35 10.92 -4.94 27.52
CA ILE A 35 9.95 -6.05 27.40
C ILE A 35 8.78 -5.93 28.41
N ASN A 36 9.04 -5.43 29.61
CA ASN A 36 8.01 -5.31 30.66
C ASN A 36 7.07 -4.13 30.38
N GLU A 37 7.60 -3.02 29.86
CA GLU A 37 6.82 -1.87 29.42
C GLU A 37 5.94 -2.23 28.22
N LEU A 38 6.52 -2.93 27.23
CA LEU A 38 5.76 -3.40 26.06
C LEU A 38 4.65 -4.36 26.47
N ALA A 39 4.92 -5.27 27.41
CA ALA A 39 3.94 -6.21 27.95
C ALA A 39 2.73 -5.48 28.57
N LYS A 40 3.00 -4.42 29.36
CA LYS A 40 1.94 -3.60 29.95
C LYS A 40 1.11 -2.88 28.89
N LEU A 41 1.74 -2.25 27.91
CA LEU A 41 1.07 -1.45 26.86
C LEU A 41 0.26 -2.32 25.91
N SER A 42 0.72 -3.53 25.62
CA SER A 42 0.03 -4.48 24.74
C SER A 42 -0.94 -5.41 25.50
N TYR A 43 -1.13 -5.20 26.79
CA TYR A 43 -1.96 -6.05 27.65
C TYR A 43 -1.62 -7.55 27.57
N THR A 44 -0.31 -7.84 27.46
CA THR A 44 0.23 -9.20 27.37
C THR A 44 1.28 -9.47 28.45
N SER A 45 1.93 -10.63 28.42
CA SER A 45 3.03 -10.95 29.33
C SER A 45 4.38 -10.89 28.60
N SER A 46 5.47 -10.64 29.35
CA SER A 46 6.84 -10.74 28.83
C SER A 46 7.14 -12.13 28.24
N ALA A 47 6.50 -13.18 28.77
CA ALA A 47 6.60 -14.53 28.24
C ALA A 47 5.93 -14.66 26.86
N THR A 48 4.78 -13.99 26.65
CA THR A 48 4.11 -13.93 25.34
C THR A 48 4.96 -13.22 24.31
N ILE A 49 5.59 -12.09 24.68
CA ILE A 49 6.51 -11.36 23.81
C ILE A 49 7.70 -12.24 23.42
N SER A 50 8.31 -12.93 24.41
CA SER A 50 9.44 -13.80 24.15
C SER A 50 9.08 -14.97 23.22
N ARG A 51 7.88 -15.54 23.37
CA ARG A 51 7.38 -16.59 22.46
C ARG A 51 7.17 -16.08 21.04
N LEU A 52 6.57 -14.91 20.89
CA LEU A 52 6.40 -14.27 19.58
C LEU A 52 7.75 -14.03 18.91
N CYS A 53 8.76 -13.50 19.65
CA CYS A 53 10.10 -13.31 19.11
C CYS A 53 10.70 -14.62 18.59
N LYS A 54 10.55 -15.72 19.33
CA LYS A 54 11.02 -17.05 18.91
C LYS A 54 10.29 -17.56 17.65
N LYS A 55 8.97 -17.36 17.56
CA LYS A 55 8.19 -17.68 16.36
C LYS A 55 8.64 -16.89 15.13
N LEU A 56 9.11 -15.66 15.33
CA LEU A 56 9.67 -14.81 14.28
C LEU A 56 11.11 -15.16 13.89
N GLY A 57 11.75 -16.12 14.61
CA GLY A 57 13.11 -16.58 14.35
C GLY A 57 14.19 -15.84 15.14
N PHE A 58 13.83 -15.15 16.22
CA PHE A 58 14.78 -14.44 17.10
C PHE A 58 14.97 -15.21 18.41
N ASN A 59 16.18 -15.14 19.00
CA ASN A 59 16.47 -15.78 20.28
C ASN A 59 15.75 -15.13 21.47
N GLY A 60 15.28 -13.89 21.32
CA GLY A 60 14.52 -13.16 22.32
C GLY A 60 14.25 -11.71 21.97
N TYR A 61 13.62 -10.99 22.90
CA TYR A 61 13.20 -9.60 22.67
C TYR A 61 14.36 -8.64 22.37
N LYS A 62 15.54 -8.83 22.95
CA LYS A 62 16.71 -7.96 22.73
C LYS A 62 17.19 -8.05 21.27
N GLU A 63 17.31 -9.25 20.74
CA GLU A 63 17.70 -9.45 19.33
C GLU A 63 16.62 -8.96 18.38
N PHE A 64 15.36 -9.32 18.64
CA PHE A 64 14.21 -8.80 17.91
C PHE A 64 14.19 -7.28 17.85
N LYS A 65 14.33 -6.59 19.01
CA LYS A 65 14.37 -5.14 19.11
C LYS A 65 15.50 -4.52 18.30
N TYR A 66 16.69 -5.13 18.34
CA TYR A 66 17.85 -4.66 17.57
C TYR A 66 17.61 -4.73 16.06
N GLN A 67 17.15 -5.88 15.57
CA GLN A 67 16.86 -6.06 14.14
C GLN A 67 15.70 -5.20 13.68
N TYR A 68 14.67 -5.06 14.51
CA TYR A 68 13.55 -4.18 14.26
C TYR A 68 14.00 -2.71 14.17
N ALA A 69 14.88 -2.28 15.07
CA ALA A 69 15.42 -0.92 15.06
C ALA A 69 16.20 -0.64 13.77
N ALA A 70 17.01 -1.58 13.31
CA ALA A 70 17.76 -1.44 12.06
C ALA A 70 16.82 -1.31 10.85
N GLU A 71 15.79 -2.17 10.75
CA GLU A 71 14.79 -2.07 9.67
C GLU A 71 13.98 -0.76 9.75
N TYR A 72 13.59 -0.35 10.96
CA TYR A 72 12.82 0.88 11.16
C TYR A 72 13.64 2.13 10.86
N SER A 73 14.91 2.17 11.27
CA SER A 73 15.83 3.27 10.95
C SER A 73 16.03 3.40 9.44
N HIS A 74 16.22 2.28 8.75
CA HIS A 74 16.31 2.29 7.29
C HIS A 74 15.03 2.83 6.63
N LEU A 75 13.85 2.47 7.13
CA LEU A 75 12.59 3.03 6.67
C LEU A 75 12.45 4.53 6.94
N LEU A 76 12.93 4.99 8.11
CA LEU A 76 12.93 6.41 8.44
C LEU A 76 13.93 7.20 7.58
N GLU A 77 15.09 6.64 7.31
CA GLU A 77 16.07 7.22 6.37
C GLU A 77 15.47 7.35 4.99
N LEU A 78 14.90 6.28 4.44
CA LEU A 78 14.18 6.32 3.18
C LEU A 78 13.11 7.42 3.17
N LYS A 79 12.34 7.56 4.26
CA LYS A 79 11.30 8.57 4.39
C LYS A 79 11.83 10.01 4.54
N ASN A 80 12.93 10.21 5.26
CA ASN A 80 13.51 11.54 5.50
C ASN A 80 14.33 12.03 4.30
N ASP A 81 14.98 11.14 3.58
CA ASP A 81 15.81 11.46 2.42
C ASP A 81 15.03 12.04 1.24
N PHE A 82 13.70 11.93 1.26
CA PHE A 82 12.84 12.56 0.26
C PHE A 82 12.63 14.08 0.46
N LYS A 83 13.19 14.67 1.52
CA LYS A 83 13.23 16.14 1.70
C LYS A 83 14.28 16.83 0.86
N ILE A 84 15.06 16.08 0.09
CA ILE A 84 16.09 16.66 -0.79
C ILE A 84 15.38 17.29 -1.97
N GLU A 85 15.49 18.63 -2.09
CA GLU A 85 15.14 19.31 -3.34
C GLU A 85 15.93 18.67 -4.48
N PRO A 86 15.26 18.12 -5.49
CA PRO A 86 15.95 17.33 -6.51
C PRO A 86 16.97 18.15 -7.30
N PHE A 87 16.68 19.44 -7.49
CA PHE A 87 17.52 20.32 -8.31
C PHE A 87 17.62 21.72 -7.73
N SER A 88 18.81 22.31 -7.79
CA SER A 88 19.02 23.76 -7.65
C SER A 88 19.49 24.33 -8.98
N SER A 89 19.42 25.64 -9.15
CA SER A 89 19.94 26.33 -10.33
C SER A 89 21.46 26.18 -10.52
N GLU A 90 22.16 25.73 -9.47
CA GLU A 90 23.62 25.53 -9.46
C GLU A 90 24.01 24.06 -9.62
N SER A 91 23.06 23.13 -9.73
CA SER A 91 23.35 21.71 -9.89
C SER A 91 23.97 21.42 -11.26
N SER A 92 25.07 20.67 -11.29
CA SER A 92 25.66 20.17 -12.53
C SER A 92 24.75 19.10 -13.19
N ILE A 93 24.95 18.79 -14.45
CA ILE A 93 24.22 17.71 -15.15
C ILE A 93 24.48 16.36 -14.46
N ASP A 94 25.73 16.09 -14.06
CA ASP A 94 26.09 14.85 -13.39
C ASP A 94 25.40 14.74 -12.02
N ASP A 95 25.31 15.84 -11.25
CA ASP A 95 24.55 15.88 -10.01
C ASP A 95 23.04 15.61 -10.26
N ALA A 96 22.49 16.16 -11.32
CA ALA A 96 21.11 15.93 -11.70
C ALA A 96 20.86 14.46 -12.04
N LEU A 97 21.69 13.84 -12.86
CA LEU A 97 21.59 12.43 -13.23
C LEU A 97 21.68 11.51 -11.99
N ASN A 98 22.69 11.74 -11.14
CA ASN A 98 22.86 10.96 -9.90
C ASN A 98 21.66 11.12 -8.94
N LYS A 99 21.12 12.32 -8.82
CA LYS A 99 19.94 12.60 -7.99
C LYS A 99 18.69 11.91 -8.53
N ILE A 100 18.47 11.92 -9.85
CA ILE A 100 17.33 11.23 -10.49
C ILE A 100 17.40 9.71 -10.20
N GLU A 101 18.57 9.10 -10.43
CA GLU A 101 18.77 7.67 -10.14
C GLU A 101 18.45 7.36 -8.66
N LEU A 102 19.01 8.15 -7.74
CA LEU A 102 18.82 7.96 -6.31
C LEU A 102 17.34 8.09 -5.91
N LEU A 103 16.64 9.10 -6.42
CA LEU A 103 15.21 9.32 -6.14
C LEU A 103 14.35 8.17 -6.63
N HIS A 104 14.57 7.69 -7.86
CA HIS A 104 13.84 6.55 -8.41
C HIS A 104 14.09 5.27 -7.59
N LYS A 105 15.37 4.97 -7.30
CA LYS A 105 15.73 3.81 -6.49
C LYS A 105 15.04 3.82 -5.12
N ARG A 106 15.10 4.95 -4.42
CA ARG A 106 14.45 5.14 -3.12
C ARG A 106 12.93 5.04 -3.20
N ALA A 107 12.31 5.64 -4.22
CA ALA A 107 10.87 5.54 -4.42
C ALA A 107 10.42 4.09 -4.59
N ILE A 108 11.16 3.30 -5.36
CA ILE A 108 10.89 1.86 -5.55
C ILE A 108 11.06 1.10 -4.23
N GLU A 109 12.18 1.29 -3.53
CA GLU A 109 12.46 0.60 -2.26
C GLU A 109 11.42 0.93 -1.19
N TYR A 110 11.06 2.20 -1.06
CA TYR A 110 10.05 2.64 -0.11
C TYR A 110 8.65 2.11 -0.47
N THR A 111 8.24 2.21 -1.74
CA THR A 111 6.97 1.64 -2.20
C THR A 111 6.92 0.14 -1.90
N LYS A 112 7.98 -0.60 -2.23
CA LYS A 112 8.10 -2.02 -1.92
C LYS A 112 7.92 -2.31 -0.42
N SER A 113 8.46 -1.43 0.45
CA SER A 113 8.32 -1.57 1.90
C SER A 113 6.89 -1.36 2.41
N LEU A 114 6.06 -0.61 1.66
CA LEU A 114 4.66 -0.35 1.98
C LEU A 114 3.71 -1.46 1.47
N LEU A 115 4.17 -2.27 0.51
CA LEU A 115 3.35 -3.34 -0.08
C LEU A 115 3.11 -4.46 0.94
N ASP A 116 1.85 -4.81 1.13
CA ASP A 116 1.43 -5.96 1.92
C ASP A 116 1.25 -7.17 1.00
N ARG A 117 2.05 -8.21 1.22
CA ARG A 117 2.02 -9.42 0.39
C ARG A 117 0.64 -10.06 0.31
N GLN A 118 -0.13 -10.07 1.40
CA GLN A 118 -1.47 -10.64 1.40
C GLN A 118 -2.44 -9.80 0.56
N VAL A 119 -2.30 -8.46 0.60
CA VAL A 119 -3.08 -7.56 -0.26
C VAL A 119 -2.74 -7.83 -1.73
N ILE A 120 -1.46 -7.93 -2.07
CA ILE A 120 -1.03 -8.22 -3.45
C ILE A 120 -1.55 -9.57 -3.93
N GLU A 121 -1.52 -10.62 -3.09
CA GLU A 121 -2.07 -11.93 -3.44
C GLU A 121 -3.58 -11.86 -3.72
N ARG A 122 -4.36 -11.14 -2.88
CA ARG A 122 -5.79 -10.96 -3.12
C ARG A 122 -6.06 -10.17 -4.41
N ILE A 123 -5.28 -9.11 -4.66
CA ILE A 123 -5.36 -8.32 -5.90
C ILE A 123 -5.05 -9.20 -7.13
N TYR A 124 -4.00 -10.02 -7.04
CA TYR A 124 -3.67 -10.97 -8.10
C TYR A 124 -4.85 -11.90 -8.42
N GLN A 125 -5.51 -12.46 -7.40
CA GLN A 125 -6.68 -13.32 -7.59
C GLN A 125 -7.87 -12.55 -8.19
N LEU A 126 -8.09 -11.30 -7.81
CA LEU A 126 -9.13 -10.46 -8.40
C LEU A 126 -8.88 -10.24 -9.89
N ILE A 127 -7.67 -9.83 -10.27
CA ILE A 127 -7.28 -9.54 -11.66
C ILE A 127 -7.31 -10.82 -12.50
N LYS A 128 -6.76 -11.93 -12.01
CA LYS A 128 -6.71 -13.22 -12.69
C LYS A 128 -8.10 -13.74 -13.07
N ASN A 129 -9.10 -13.48 -12.24
CA ASN A 129 -10.47 -13.95 -12.45
C ASN A 129 -11.37 -12.93 -13.18
N ALA A 130 -10.87 -11.72 -13.43
CA ALA A 130 -11.62 -10.68 -14.10
C ALA A 130 -11.76 -10.94 -15.60
N LYS A 131 -12.93 -10.65 -16.16
CA LYS A 131 -13.15 -10.59 -17.61
C LYS A 131 -12.91 -9.20 -18.17
N TYR A 132 -13.14 -8.20 -17.33
CA TYR A 132 -13.05 -6.79 -17.69
C TYR A 132 -12.24 -6.07 -16.65
N ILE A 133 -11.26 -5.29 -17.09
CA ILE A 133 -10.50 -4.38 -16.23
C ILE A 133 -10.80 -2.95 -16.64
N GLU A 134 -11.25 -2.14 -15.70
CA GLU A 134 -11.56 -0.74 -15.93
C GLU A 134 -10.66 0.12 -15.06
N ILE A 135 -9.88 1.00 -15.67
CA ILE A 135 -8.90 1.81 -14.97
C ILE A 135 -9.36 3.26 -14.99
N TYR A 136 -9.53 3.85 -13.82
CA TYR A 136 -10.02 5.21 -13.63
C TYR A 136 -8.90 6.12 -13.16
N GLY A 137 -8.74 7.27 -13.84
CA GLY A 137 -7.75 8.28 -13.49
C GLY A 137 -8.17 9.66 -13.99
N THR A 138 -7.63 10.72 -13.41
CA THR A 138 -7.82 12.11 -13.87
C THR A 138 -6.46 12.78 -14.06
N GLY A 139 -6.37 13.69 -15.05
CA GLY A 139 -5.11 14.34 -15.40
C GLY A 139 -4.04 13.32 -15.79
N ILE A 140 -2.84 13.42 -15.23
CA ILE A 140 -1.73 12.50 -15.51
C ILE A 140 -2.06 11.05 -15.18
N ASN A 141 -2.89 10.81 -14.16
CA ASN A 141 -3.32 9.45 -13.81
C ASN A 141 -4.21 8.83 -14.89
N PHE A 142 -4.91 9.64 -15.69
CA PHE A 142 -5.65 9.13 -16.85
C PHE A 142 -4.71 8.64 -17.94
N SER A 143 -3.64 9.37 -18.25
CA SER A 143 -2.62 8.89 -19.20
C SER A 143 -1.97 7.59 -18.75
N LEU A 144 -1.70 7.44 -17.46
CA LEU A 144 -1.23 6.17 -16.90
C LEU A 144 -2.29 5.06 -17.03
N ALA A 145 -3.56 5.39 -16.81
CA ALA A 145 -4.66 4.43 -16.97
C ALA A 145 -4.77 3.93 -18.42
N GLU A 146 -4.58 4.82 -19.41
CA GLU A 146 -4.56 4.44 -20.83
C GLU A 146 -3.40 3.47 -21.13
N ILE A 147 -2.18 3.77 -20.67
CA ILE A 147 -1.00 2.91 -20.86
C ILE A 147 -1.25 1.52 -20.24
N TYR A 148 -1.70 1.46 -19.00
CA TYR A 148 -1.95 0.17 -18.35
C TYR A 148 -3.14 -0.59 -18.95
N SER A 149 -4.14 0.11 -19.47
CA SER A 149 -5.25 -0.51 -20.20
C SER A 149 -4.75 -1.23 -21.45
N LEU A 150 -3.88 -0.58 -22.23
CA LEU A 150 -3.24 -1.20 -23.40
C LEU A 150 -2.39 -2.43 -23.02
N ASN A 151 -1.62 -2.34 -21.94
CA ASN A 151 -0.82 -3.48 -21.47
C ASN A 151 -1.71 -4.68 -21.11
N PHE A 152 -2.87 -4.47 -20.48
CA PHE A 152 -3.84 -5.56 -20.22
C PHE A 152 -4.44 -6.13 -21.52
N GLU A 153 -4.70 -5.29 -22.51
CA GLU A 153 -5.21 -5.73 -23.82
C GLU A 153 -4.16 -6.57 -24.58
N GLU A 154 -2.88 -6.21 -24.48
CA GLU A 154 -1.78 -7.01 -25.05
C GLU A 154 -1.69 -8.40 -24.42
N GLU A 155 -2.04 -8.54 -23.14
CA GLU A 155 -2.14 -9.83 -22.44
C GLU A 155 -3.49 -10.55 -22.66
N GLY A 156 -4.34 -10.05 -23.56
CA GLY A 156 -5.62 -10.66 -23.92
C GLY A 156 -6.77 -10.38 -22.94
N VAL A 157 -6.61 -9.43 -22.03
CA VAL A 157 -7.65 -9.03 -21.08
C VAL A 157 -8.41 -7.82 -21.62
N ILE A 158 -9.74 -7.87 -21.66
CA ILE A 158 -10.55 -6.72 -22.08
C ILE A 158 -10.40 -5.61 -21.05
N SER A 159 -9.73 -4.53 -21.46
CA SER A 159 -9.46 -3.40 -20.55
C SER A 159 -9.88 -2.07 -21.18
N LYS A 160 -10.15 -1.07 -20.33
CA LYS A 160 -10.43 0.29 -20.77
C LYS A 160 -10.15 1.32 -19.70
N ALA A 161 -9.56 2.45 -20.13
CA ALA A 161 -9.32 3.60 -19.29
C ALA A 161 -10.48 4.59 -19.31
N TYR A 162 -10.75 5.23 -18.17
CA TYR A 162 -11.80 6.23 -18.01
C TYR A 162 -11.30 7.43 -17.19
N ASN A 163 -11.62 8.63 -17.65
CA ASN A 163 -11.40 9.88 -16.90
C ASN A 163 -12.67 10.40 -16.20
N SER A 164 -13.82 9.81 -16.53
CA SER A 164 -15.13 10.15 -15.99
C SER A 164 -16.07 8.96 -16.08
N LEU A 165 -17.19 9.01 -15.38
CA LEU A 165 -18.22 7.99 -15.40
C LEU A 165 -19.52 8.57 -15.93
N ASN A 166 -19.97 8.12 -17.09
CA ASN A 166 -21.26 8.52 -17.64
C ASN A 166 -22.39 7.54 -17.25
N PRO A 167 -23.67 7.99 -17.26
CA PRO A 167 -24.79 7.13 -16.89
C PRO A 167 -24.96 5.87 -17.75
N MET A 168 -24.58 5.93 -19.03
CA MET A 168 -24.69 4.77 -19.94
C MET A 168 -23.72 3.67 -19.54
N HIS A 169 -22.52 4.04 -19.08
CA HIS A 169 -21.54 3.08 -18.59
C HIS A 169 -22.03 2.32 -17.35
N LEU A 170 -22.73 3.00 -16.44
CA LEU A 170 -23.36 2.36 -15.28
C LEU A 170 -24.39 1.30 -15.71
N GLN A 171 -25.08 1.47 -16.82
CA GLN A 171 -26.01 0.45 -17.33
C GLN A 171 -25.26 -0.79 -17.84
N TYR A 172 -24.10 -0.62 -18.46
CA TYR A 172 -23.27 -1.79 -18.85
C TYR A 172 -22.79 -2.56 -17.62
N LEU A 173 -22.37 -1.88 -16.56
CA LEU A 173 -21.97 -2.53 -15.31
C LEU A 173 -23.12 -3.34 -14.70
N LYS A 174 -24.37 -2.84 -14.77
CA LYS A 174 -25.55 -3.58 -14.30
C LYS A 174 -25.82 -4.89 -15.04
N GLN A 175 -25.45 -4.96 -16.31
CA GLN A 175 -25.68 -6.14 -17.16
C GLN A 175 -24.58 -7.19 -16.99
N ARG A 176 -23.43 -6.84 -16.40
CA ARG A 176 -22.33 -7.76 -16.13
C ARG A 176 -22.60 -8.59 -14.88
N LYS A 177 -22.07 -9.79 -14.83
CA LYS A 177 -22.15 -10.59 -13.61
C LYS A 177 -21.30 -9.95 -12.50
N PRO A 178 -21.73 -10.06 -11.24
CA PRO A 178 -20.89 -9.69 -10.11
C PRO A 178 -19.51 -10.35 -10.24
N ASN A 179 -18.46 -9.61 -9.94
CA ASN A 179 -17.05 -10.02 -10.00
C ASN A 179 -16.45 -10.22 -11.41
N ASP A 180 -17.21 -10.07 -12.51
CA ASP A 180 -16.63 -10.10 -13.86
C ASP A 180 -15.77 -8.86 -14.15
N THR A 181 -16.02 -7.75 -13.45
CA THR A 181 -15.28 -6.48 -13.62
C THR A 181 -14.46 -6.15 -12.39
N VAL A 182 -13.19 -5.79 -12.63
CA VAL A 182 -12.32 -5.17 -11.63
C VAL A 182 -12.08 -3.73 -12.04
N CYS A 183 -12.39 -2.81 -11.12
CA CYS A 183 -12.17 -1.37 -11.29
C CYS A 183 -10.92 -0.95 -10.52
N ILE A 184 -9.97 -0.33 -11.21
CA ILE A 184 -8.72 0.16 -10.61
C ILE A 184 -8.74 1.68 -10.61
N TYR A 185 -8.62 2.30 -9.43
CA TYR A 185 -8.57 3.76 -9.28
C TYR A 185 -7.13 4.21 -9.07
N LEU A 186 -6.63 5.03 -9.99
CA LEU A 186 -5.32 5.68 -9.86
C LEU A 186 -5.51 7.09 -9.32
N THR A 187 -5.04 7.34 -8.12
CA THR A 187 -5.18 8.66 -7.48
C THR A 187 -4.04 8.92 -6.51
N HIS A 188 -3.46 10.13 -6.51
CA HIS A 188 -2.42 10.47 -5.54
C HIS A 188 -2.99 10.61 -4.13
N THR A 189 -3.78 11.63 -3.92
CA THR A 189 -4.26 11.99 -2.57
C THR A 189 -5.56 11.28 -2.17
N GLY A 190 -6.23 10.59 -3.09
CA GLY A 190 -7.54 9.99 -2.82
C GLY A 190 -8.64 11.01 -2.44
N GLN A 191 -8.41 12.31 -2.70
CA GLN A 191 -9.32 13.40 -2.33
C GLN A 191 -10.09 14.00 -3.51
N ASN A 192 -9.79 13.57 -4.74
CA ASN A 192 -10.50 14.04 -5.92
C ASN A 192 -11.99 13.71 -5.81
N LYS A 193 -12.84 14.72 -5.78
CA LYS A 193 -14.31 14.57 -5.57
C LYS A 193 -14.98 13.75 -6.66
N GLU A 194 -14.51 13.86 -7.88
CA GLU A 194 -15.05 13.11 -9.01
C GLU A 194 -14.68 11.63 -8.88
N MET A 195 -13.43 11.33 -8.57
CA MET A 195 -12.97 9.96 -8.34
C MET A 195 -13.68 9.29 -7.15
N LEU A 196 -13.91 10.04 -6.07
CA LEU A 196 -14.72 9.59 -4.94
C LEU A 196 -16.16 9.27 -5.35
N LYS A 197 -16.77 10.12 -6.19
CA LYS A 197 -18.11 9.88 -6.72
C LYS A 197 -18.16 8.63 -7.57
N ILE A 198 -17.18 8.44 -8.46
CA ILE A 198 -17.05 7.25 -9.31
C ILE A 198 -16.96 5.99 -8.44
N ALA A 199 -16.07 5.97 -7.45
CA ALA A 199 -15.91 4.82 -6.56
C ALA A 199 -17.20 4.49 -5.79
N LYS A 200 -17.90 5.53 -5.26
CA LYS A 200 -19.20 5.37 -4.59
C LYS A 200 -20.27 4.79 -5.50
N ASP A 201 -20.34 5.26 -6.75
CA ASP A 201 -21.35 4.82 -7.70
C ASP A 201 -21.06 3.39 -8.19
N ILE A 202 -19.82 3.07 -8.51
CA ILE A 202 -19.42 1.73 -8.97
C ILE A 202 -19.65 0.68 -7.87
N ARG A 203 -19.38 1.00 -6.61
CA ARG A 203 -19.61 0.07 -5.49
C ARG A 203 -21.06 -0.46 -5.44
N LYS A 204 -22.05 0.31 -5.92
CA LYS A 204 -23.45 -0.11 -5.97
C LYS A 204 -23.73 -1.26 -6.94
N PHE A 205 -22.79 -1.53 -7.86
CA PHE A 205 -22.92 -2.55 -8.90
C PHE A 205 -22.13 -3.83 -8.61
N HIS A 206 -21.60 -3.97 -7.39
CA HIS A 206 -20.86 -5.15 -6.96
C HIS A 206 -19.62 -5.50 -7.82
N ALA A 207 -19.12 -4.55 -8.61
CA ALA A 207 -17.82 -4.68 -9.27
C ALA A 207 -16.72 -4.68 -8.18
N LYS A 208 -15.71 -5.51 -8.38
CA LYS A 208 -14.53 -5.51 -7.50
C LYS A 208 -13.69 -4.28 -7.76
N SER A 209 -13.06 -3.76 -6.72
CA SER A 209 -12.36 -2.48 -6.82
C SER A 209 -11.05 -2.45 -6.06
N ILE A 210 -10.06 -1.82 -6.69
CA ILE A 210 -8.71 -1.63 -6.17
C ILE A 210 -8.40 -0.14 -6.25
N VAL A 211 -7.83 0.44 -5.21
CA VAL A 211 -7.31 1.82 -5.26
C VAL A 211 -5.81 1.83 -5.02
N ILE A 212 -5.11 2.63 -5.82
CA ILE A 212 -3.70 2.97 -5.64
C ILE A 212 -3.65 4.42 -5.20
N CYS A 213 -3.18 4.67 -3.97
CA CYS A 213 -3.14 6.00 -3.37
C CYS A 213 -2.02 6.14 -2.33
N ASP A 214 -1.81 7.35 -1.84
CA ASP A 214 -0.73 7.69 -0.91
C ASP A 214 -0.92 7.16 0.53
N HIS A 215 -2.16 6.85 0.94
CA HIS A 215 -2.42 6.46 2.32
C HIS A 215 -3.72 5.64 2.49
N LYS A 216 -3.66 4.56 3.30
CA LYS A 216 -4.82 3.67 3.59
C LYS A 216 -6.03 4.37 4.26
N LYS A 217 -5.83 5.52 4.93
CA LYS A 217 -6.92 6.26 5.61
C LYS A 217 -7.67 7.23 4.67
N ARG A 218 -7.40 7.21 3.37
CA ARG A 218 -8.12 8.05 2.41
C ARG A 218 -9.58 7.64 2.30
N GLU A 219 -10.46 8.62 2.08
CA GLU A 219 -11.91 8.36 2.00
C GLU A 219 -12.26 7.35 0.91
N ILE A 220 -11.59 7.42 -0.24
CA ILE A 220 -11.81 6.50 -1.36
C ILE A 220 -11.60 5.03 -0.99
N CYS A 221 -10.65 4.73 -0.07
CA CYS A 221 -10.36 3.37 0.37
C CYS A 221 -11.58 2.68 1.03
N LYS A 222 -12.51 3.46 1.59
CA LYS A 222 -13.77 2.93 2.19
C LYS A 222 -14.72 2.34 1.16
N TYR A 223 -14.52 2.68 -0.11
CA TYR A 223 -15.37 2.25 -1.23
C TYR A 223 -14.69 1.19 -2.10
N CYS A 224 -13.48 0.78 -1.75
CA CYS A 224 -12.69 -0.21 -2.49
C CYS A 224 -12.52 -1.49 -1.69
N ASP A 225 -12.39 -2.63 -2.39
CA ASP A 225 -12.14 -3.93 -1.78
C ASP A 225 -10.69 -4.04 -1.32
N GLU A 226 -9.73 -3.53 -2.13
CA GLU A 226 -8.31 -3.56 -1.81
C GLU A 226 -7.65 -2.20 -2.02
N THR A 227 -6.58 -1.95 -1.26
CA THR A 227 -5.80 -0.70 -1.32
C THR A 227 -4.32 -1.00 -1.44
N ILE A 228 -3.69 -0.44 -2.47
CA ILE A 228 -2.23 -0.35 -2.60
C ILE A 228 -1.80 1.05 -2.16
N VAL A 229 -0.83 1.11 -1.27
CA VAL A 229 -0.19 2.37 -0.88
C VAL A 229 1.10 2.52 -1.66
N ASN A 230 1.20 3.61 -2.42
CA ASN A 230 2.44 4.00 -3.09
C ASN A 230 3.09 5.19 -2.38
N TYR A 231 4.35 5.39 -2.67
CA TYR A 231 5.05 6.59 -2.24
C TYR A 231 4.56 7.81 -3.04
N ASP A 232 4.28 8.90 -2.33
CA ASP A 232 3.93 10.21 -2.94
C ASP A 232 4.92 11.28 -2.48
N HIS A 233 5.69 11.82 -3.41
CA HIS A 233 6.68 12.88 -3.16
C HIS A 233 6.01 14.21 -2.78
N SER A 234 4.79 14.48 -3.23
CA SER A 234 4.11 15.78 -3.08
C SER A 234 3.84 16.20 -1.61
N LYS A 235 4.00 15.29 -0.66
CA LYS A 235 3.78 15.56 0.76
C LYS A 235 4.93 16.31 1.46
N TYR A 236 6.05 16.48 0.80
CA TYR A 236 7.28 17.02 1.40
C TYR A 236 7.73 18.34 0.76
N ASN A 237 6.90 18.92 -0.12
CA ASN A 237 7.05 20.28 -0.65
C ASN A 237 6.15 21.26 0.09
#